data_5a40c77f7fb22ed73f761a01d319d980
#
_entry.id   5a40c77f7fb22ed73f761a01d319d980
#
_cell.length_a   1.000
_cell.length_b   1.000
_cell.length_c   1.000
_cell.angle_alpha   90.00
_cell.angle_beta   90.00
_cell.angle_gamma   90.00
#
_symmetry.space_group_name_H-M   'P 1'
#
loop_
_entity.id
_entity.type
_entity.pdbx_description
1 polymer ?
#
loop_
_entity_poly.entity_id
_entity_poly.type
_entity_poly.pdbx_seq_one_letter_code
_entity_poly.pdbx_strand_id
1 'polypeptide(L)'
;KAEQWAKSFVNNLAKRPQGNDRAQVKAIYEGECDIALINNYYFGKLKFSEDPEQRKWVENVKLIFPNQGENDRGAHVNISGGGIAKYSKNKENALALLEFLTSEKAQKLYGEINFEYPVNPKVLPSLELQKWGEFREDNLPIIKIAELGPLSQKIIDRVGW
;
A
#
# COMPACT_ATOMS: atom_id res chain seq x y z
N LYS A 1 10.37 -21.07 -7.96
CA LYS A 1 10.96 -19.72 -7.85
C LYS A 1 10.28 -18.92 -6.72
N ALA A 2 8.93 -18.75 -6.71
CA ALA A 2 8.23 -17.93 -5.69
C ALA A 2 8.45 -18.45 -4.26
N GLU A 3 8.30 -19.76 -4.03
CA GLU A 3 8.53 -20.36 -2.72
C GLU A 3 10.00 -20.21 -2.25
N GLN A 4 10.95 -20.37 -3.16
CA GLN A 4 12.37 -20.16 -2.85
C GLN A 4 12.67 -18.71 -2.49
N TRP A 5 12.07 -17.76 -3.23
CA TRP A 5 12.16 -16.33 -2.91
C TRP A 5 11.56 -16.03 -1.54
N ALA A 6 10.35 -16.52 -1.27
CA ALA A 6 9.68 -16.33 0.01
C ALA A 6 10.50 -16.89 1.19
N LYS A 7 11.08 -18.08 1.02
CA LYS A 7 11.98 -18.68 2.01
C LYS A 7 13.23 -17.83 2.25
N SER A 8 13.83 -17.32 1.17
CA SER A 8 14.98 -16.41 1.29
C SER A 8 14.60 -15.11 2.01
N PHE A 9 13.42 -14.55 1.71
CA PHE A 9 12.91 -13.36 2.38
C PHE A 9 12.73 -13.61 3.88
N VAL A 10 12.06 -14.69 4.26
CA VAL A 10 11.86 -15.06 5.68
C VAL A 10 13.18 -15.22 6.42
N ASN A 11 14.19 -15.82 5.79
CA ASN A 11 15.50 -15.99 6.39
C ASN A 11 16.27 -14.66 6.61
N ASN A 12 15.87 -13.59 5.95
CA ASN A 12 16.45 -12.25 6.09
C ASN A 12 15.64 -11.32 6.99
N LEU A 13 14.55 -11.78 7.59
CA LEU A 13 13.79 -10.98 8.53
C LEU A 13 14.60 -10.73 9.81
N ALA A 14 14.67 -9.47 10.23
CA ALA A 14 15.32 -9.09 11.49
C ALA A 14 14.57 -9.67 12.70
N LYS A 15 13.25 -9.77 12.59
CA LYS A 15 12.38 -10.40 13.58
C LYS A 15 11.13 -10.96 12.91
N ARG A 16 10.40 -11.83 13.62
CA ARG A 16 9.08 -12.26 13.14
C ARG A 16 8.15 -11.07 13.03
N PRO A 17 7.52 -10.83 11.86
CA PRO A 17 6.62 -9.71 11.69
C PRO A 17 5.44 -9.78 12.66
N GLN A 18 5.16 -8.67 13.34
CA GLN A 18 4.05 -8.53 14.26
C GLN A 18 3.45 -7.13 14.17
N GLY A 19 2.17 -7.01 14.47
CA GLY A 19 1.48 -5.74 14.41
C GLY A 19 1.08 -5.33 12.98
N ASN A 20 0.94 -4.05 12.78
CA ASN A 20 0.53 -3.44 11.50
C ASN A 20 1.70 -2.68 10.85
N ASP A 21 1.43 -2.03 9.71
CA ASP A 21 2.41 -1.24 8.97
C ASP A 21 3.10 -0.17 9.84
N ARG A 22 2.36 0.48 10.76
CA ARG A 22 2.95 1.49 11.67
C ARG A 22 3.98 0.87 12.61
N ALA A 23 3.72 -0.35 13.09
CA ALA A 23 4.66 -1.08 13.93
C ALA A 23 5.95 -1.42 13.17
N GLN A 24 5.88 -1.65 11.86
CA GLN A 24 7.07 -1.89 11.03
C GLN A 24 7.92 -0.61 10.90
N VAL A 25 7.28 0.55 10.72
CA VAL A 25 8.01 1.85 10.70
C VAL A 25 8.63 2.15 12.05
N LYS A 26 7.90 1.88 13.14
CA LYS A 26 8.43 2.02 14.50
C LYS A 26 9.66 1.14 14.73
N ALA A 27 9.68 -0.07 14.21
CA ALA A 27 10.82 -0.99 14.30
C ALA A 27 12.09 -0.43 13.64
N ILE A 28 11.96 0.30 12.51
CA ILE A 28 13.10 1.03 11.92
C ILE A 28 13.58 2.14 12.88
N TYR A 29 12.65 2.92 13.40
CA TYR A 29 12.99 4.01 14.35
C TYR A 29 13.70 3.49 15.61
N GLU A 30 13.31 2.33 16.11
CA GLU A 30 13.92 1.67 17.28
C GLU A 30 15.24 0.94 16.94
N GLY A 31 15.65 0.92 15.68
CA GLY A 31 16.89 0.28 15.24
C GLY A 31 16.81 -1.26 15.20
N GLU A 32 15.60 -1.83 15.16
CA GLU A 32 15.41 -3.28 15.09
C GLU A 32 15.61 -3.82 13.66
N CYS A 33 15.40 -2.98 12.65
CA CYS A 33 15.63 -3.32 11.24
C CYS A 33 15.95 -2.05 10.43
N ASP A 34 16.58 -2.22 9.25
CA ASP A 34 16.96 -1.14 8.36
C ASP A 34 15.89 -0.85 7.29
N ILE A 35 15.09 -1.86 6.95
CA ILE A 35 14.09 -1.81 5.88
C ILE A 35 12.80 -2.46 6.37
N ALA A 36 11.66 -1.84 6.07
CA ALA A 36 10.34 -2.42 6.31
C ALA A 36 9.49 -2.36 5.06
N LEU A 37 8.63 -3.37 4.87
CA LEU A 37 7.63 -3.41 3.81
C LEU A 37 6.30 -2.94 4.37
N ILE A 38 5.75 -1.87 3.79
CA ILE A 38 4.50 -1.25 4.23
C ILE A 38 3.65 -0.79 3.04
N ASN A 39 2.38 -0.50 3.30
CA ASN A 39 1.60 0.31 2.36
C ASN A 39 2.00 1.79 2.51
N ASN A 40 2.26 2.45 1.40
CA ASN A 40 2.78 3.82 1.36
C ASN A 40 1.92 4.85 2.11
N TYR A 41 0.60 4.71 2.12
CA TYR A 41 -0.29 5.64 2.81
C TYR A 41 -0.07 5.68 4.33
N TYR A 42 0.41 4.60 4.94
CA TYR A 42 0.77 4.63 6.37
C TYR A 42 1.95 5.56 6.67
N PHE A 43 2.91 5.68 5.75
CA PHE A 43 3.97 6.67 5.88
C PHE A 43 3.40 8.10 5.94
N GLY A 44 2.47 8.44 5.05
CA GLY A 44 1.78 9.72 5.08
C GLY A 44 1.01 9.93 6.38
N LYS A 45 0.23 8.93 6.81
CA LYS A 45 -0.53 8.98 8.07
C LYS A 45 0.34 9.16 9.31
N LEU A 46 1.54 8.58 9.34
CA LEU A 46 2.49 8.78 10.43
C LEU A 46 3.10 10.19 10.38
N LYS A 47 3.50 10.63 9.19
CA LYS A 47 4.12 11.96 8.99
C LYS A 47 3.21 13.11 9.43
N PHE A 48 1.90 12.97 9.22
CA PHE A 48 0.89 13.97 9.56
C PHE A 48 0.03 13.55 10.77
N SER A 49 0.51 12.61 11.58
CA SER A 49 -0.20 12.19 12.79
C SER A 49 -0.32 13.33 13.79
N GLU A 50 -1.44 13.40 14.51
CA GLU A 50 -1.60 14.29 15.66
C GLU A 50 -0.67 13.91 16.82
N ASP A 51 -0.33 12.62 16.93
CA ASP A 51 0.60 12.10 17.90
C ASP A 51 2.07 12.47 17.53
N PRO A 52 2.75 13.31 18.32
CA PRO A 52 4.12 13.73 18.06
C PRO A 52 5.11 12.56 18.10
N GLU A 53 4.84 11.52 18.85
CA GLU A 53 5.70 10.33 18.90
C GLU A 53 5.67 9.59 17.55
N GLN A 54 4.50 9.41 16.94
CA GLN A 54 4.39 8.79 15.62
C GLN A 54 5.10 9.58 14.52
N ARG A 55 5.09 10.91 14.61
CA ARG A 55 5.84 11.76 13.66
C ARG A 55 7.34 11.52 13.71
N LYS A 56 7.91 11.31 14.90
CA LYS A 56 9.34 11.00 15.06
C LYS A 56 9.75 9.73 14.34
N TRP A 57 8.87 8.73 14.26
CA TRP A 57 9.21 7.45 13.62
C TRP A 57 9.55 7.60 12.14
N VAL A 58 9.05 8.63 11.47
CA VAL A 58 9.29 8.86 10.04
C VAL A 58 10.32 9.94 9.73
N GLU A 59 10.85 10.64 10.74
CA GLU A 59 11.81 11.74 10.51
C GLU A 59 13.08 11.30 9.78
N ASN A 60 13.54 10.08 10.03
CA ASN A 60 14.74 9.50 9.43
C ASN A 60 14.43 8.33 8.48
N VAL A 61 13.16 8.15 8.11
CA VAL A 61 12.73 7.08 7.20
C VAL A 61 12.46 7.66 5.83
N LYS A 62 12.95 6.99 4.78
CA LYS A 62 12.67 7.33 3.39
C LYS A 62 11.77 6.29 2.75
N LEU A 63 10.72 6.73 2.06
CA LEU A 63 9.90 5.86 1.25
C LEU A 63 10.64 5.49 -0.05
N ILE A 64 10.66 4.21 -0.38
CA ILE A 64 11.29 3.69 -1.61
C ILE A 64 10.26 2.80 -2.31
N PHE A 65 10.04 3.05 -3.61
CA PHE A 65 9.27 2.15 -4.46
C PHE A 65 10.20 1.08 -5.02
N PRO A 66 9.90 -0.23 -4.83
CA PRO A 66 10.77 -1.30 -5.30
C PRO A 66 10.67 -1.52 -6.80
N ASN A 67 11.59 -2.30 -7.35
CA ASN A 67 11.58 -2.79 -8.73
C ASN A 67 11.53 -1.67 -9.78
N GLN A 68 12.35 -0.63 -9.63
CA GLN A 68 12.39 0.51 -10.54
C GLN A 68 13.56 0.47 -11.54
N GLY A 69 14.40 -0.56 -11.52
CA GLY A 69 15.46 -0.78 -12.50
C GLY A 69 14.90 -0.97 -13.92
N GLU A 70 15.74 -0.78 -14.93
CA GLU A 70 15.34 -0.78 -16.36
C GLU A 70 14.57 -2.06 -16.77
N ASN A 71 15.00 -3.21 -16.27
CA ASN A 71 14.39 -4.52 -16.57
C ASN A 71 13.50 -5.06 -15.45
N ASP A 72 13.21 -4.25 -14.44
CA ASP A 72 12.36 -4.64 -13.34
C ASP A 72 10.88 -4.47 -13.69
N ARG A 73 10.04 -5.18 -12.97
CA ARG A 73 8.59 -5.24 -13.23
C ARG A 73 7.79 -4.04 -12.76
N GLY A 74 8.36 -3.16 -11.94
CA GLY A 74 7.65 -2.08 -11.28
C GLY A 74 7.19 -2.43 -9.85
N ALA A 75 6.69 -1.43 -9.14
CA ALA A 75 6.16 -1.60 -7.80
C ALA A 75 4.75 -2.20 -7.84
N HIS A 76 4.44 -3.10 -6.91
CA HIS A 76 3.07 -3.58 -6.74
C HIS A 76 2.13 -2.44 -6.37
N VAL A 77 1.01 -2.34 -7.07
CA VAL A 77 -0.06 -1.39 -6.78
C VAL A 77 -1.31 -2.17 -6.37
N ASN A 78 -1.84 -1.82 -5.21
CA ASN A 78 -3.14 -2.30 -4.76
C ASN A 78 -4.19 -1.20 -4.98
N ILE A 79 -5.47 -1.54 -4.93
CA ILE A 79 -6.57 -0.61 -5.11
C ILE A 79 -7.51 -0.60 -3.91
N SER A 80 -8.02 0.58 -3.57
CA SER A 80 -9.21 0.71 -2.74
C SER A 80 -10.44 0.57 -3.64
N GLY A 81 -11.43 -0.17 -3.19
CA GLY A 81 -12.61 -0.45 -3.99
C GLY A 81 -13.89 -0.47 -3.17
N GLY A 82 -15.00 -0.29 -3.84
CA GLY A 82 -16.33 -0.40 -3.26
C GLY A 82 -17.25 -1.22 -4.15
N GLY A 83 -18.32 -1.76 -3.56
CA GLY A 83 -19.32 -2.52 -4.29
C GLY A 83 -20.70 -2.39 -3.66
N ILE A 84 -21.73 -2.62 -4.47
CA ILE A 84 -23.12 -2.61 -4.01
C ILE A 84 -23.49 -4.03 -3.57
N ALA A 85 -23.85 -4.19 -2.31
CA ALA A 85 -24.29 -5.48 -1.80
C ALA A 85 -25.53 -5.99 -2.58
N LYS A 86 -25.54 -7.28 -2.89
CA LYS A 86 -26.60 -7.93 -3.71
C LYS A 86 -28.02 -7.60 -3.22
N TYR A 87 -28.22 -7.56 -1.93
CA TYR A 87 -29.52 -7.34 -1.30
C TYR A 87 -29.69 -5.91 -0.75
N SER A 88 -28.88 -4.95 -1.18
CA SER A 88 -29.05 -3.54 -0.80
C SER A 88 -30.45 -3.05 -1.21
N LYS A 89 -31.13 -2.37 -0.28
CA LYS A 89 -32.44 -1.73 -0.53
C LYS A 89 -32.29 -0.35 -1.18
N ASN A 90 -31.09 0.26 -1.11
CA ASN A 90 -30.82 1.63 -1.58
C ASN A 90 -29.79 1.60 -2.71
N LYS A 91 -30.01 0.79 -3.74
CA LYS A 91 -29.01 0.58 -4.82
C LYS A 91 -28.71 1.86 -5.61
N GLU A 92 -29.70 2.70 -5.86
CA GLU A 92 -29.53 3.96 -6.57
C GLU A 92 -28.62 4.92 -5.79
N ASN A 93 -28.86 5.09 -4.49
CA ASN A 93 -28.00 5.90 -3.65
C ASN A 93 -26.60 5.32 -3.51
N ALA A 94 -26.48 4.00 -3.46
CA ALA A 94 -25.19 3.32 -3.42
C ALA A 94 -24.40 3.53 -4.73
N LEU A 95 -25.07 3.50 -5.86
CA LEU A 95 -24.46 3.80 -7.16
C LEU A 95 -24.01 5.27 -7.21
N ALA A 96 -24.87 6.20 -6.83
CA ALA A 96 -24.53 7.62 -6.78
C ALA A 96 -23.30 7.90 -5.87
N LEU A 97 -23.20 7.17 -4.75
CA LEU A 97 -22.02 7.25 -3.88
C LEU A 97 -20.77 6.73 -4.58
N LEU A 98 -20.82 5.58 -5.27
CA LEU A 98 -19.68 5.03 -6.00
C LEU A 98 -19.22 5.98 -7.13
N GLU A 99 -20.16 6.57 -7.87
CA GLU A 99 -19.86 7.59 -8.87
C GLU A 99 -19.22 8.84 -8.25
N PHE A 100 -19.73 9.30 -7.11
CA PHE A 100 -19.11 10.40 -6.37
C PHE A 100 -17.67 10.06 -5.94
N LEU A 101 -17.41 8.85 -5.45
CA LEU A 101 -16.07 8.43 -5.00
C LEU A 101 -15.02 8.43 -6.13
N THR A 102 -15.44 8.32 -7.40
CA THR A 102 -14.55 8.46 -8.57
C THR A 102 -14.48 9.88 -9.14
N SER A 103 -15.25 10.81 -8.58
CA SER A 103 -15.24 12.22 -9.01
C SER A 103 -13.90 12.91 -8.69
N GLU A 104 -13.60 13.99 -9.41
CA GLU A 104 -12.40 14.80 -9.14
C GLU A 104 -12.34 15.30 -7.69
N LYS A 105 -13.48 15.68 -7.12
CA LYS A 105 -13.58 16.16 -5.73
C LYS A 105 -13.19 15.08 -4.74
N ALA A 106 -13.76 13.89 -4.86
CA ALA A 106 -13.47 12.78 -3.95
C ALA A 106 -12.03 12.30 -4.11
N GLN A 107 -11.53 12.20 -5.34
CA GLN A 107 -10.18 11.73 -5.60
C GLN A 107 -9.09 12.69 -5.09
N LYS A 108 -9.34 14.01 -5.09
CA LYS A 108 -8.47 14.98 -4.40
C LYS A 108 -8.43 14.73 -2.90
N LEU A 109 -9.59 14.50 -2.26
CA LEU A 109 -9.67 14.20 -0.83
C LEU A 109 -8.92 12.91 -0.47
N TYR A 110 -9.02 11.86 -1.29
CA TYR A 110 -8.23 10.63 -1.09
C TYR A 110 -6.73 10.90 -1.11
N GLY A 111 -6.26 11.71 -2.07
CA GLY A 111 -4.84 12.07 -2.16
C GLY A 111 -4.35 12.92 -0.99
N GLU A 112 -5.17 13.84 -0.50
CA GLU A 112 -4.79 14.79 0.55
C GLU A 112 -4.90 14.21 1.97
N ILE A 113 -5.94 13.39 2.24
CA ILE A 113 -6.25 12.91 3.58
C ILE A 113 -5.77 11.47 3.79
N ASN A 114 -5.89 10.64 2.76
CA ASN A 114 -5.58 9.22 2.84
C ASN A 114 -4.23 8.85 2.21
N PHE A 115 -3.60 9.80 1.50
CA PHE A 115 -2.33 9.56 0.79
C PHE A 115 -2.41 8.42 -0.23
N GLU A 116 -3.57 8.31 -0.90
CA GLU A 116 -3.81 7.38 -1.99
C GLU A 116 -3.69 8.09 -3.35
N TYR A 117 -3.07 7.41 -4.33
CA TYR A 117 -2.98 7.94 -5.68
C TYR A 117 -4.36 7.94 -6.35
N PRO A 118 -4.74 9.01 -7.05
CA PRO A 118 -6.05 9.10 -7.70
C PRO A 118 -6.15 8.10 -8.86
N VAL A 119 -7.31 7.42 -8.99
CA VAL A 119 -7.65 6.59 -10.14
C VAL A 119 -8.30 7.39 -11.27
N ASN A 120 -8.78 8.59 -10.99
CA ASN A 120 -9.32 9.50 -11.99
C ASN A 120 -8.17 10.21 -12.72
N PRO A 121 -7.98 10.01 -14.04
CA PRO A 121 -6.84 10.57 -14.78
C PRO A 121 -6.82 12.09 -14.89
N LYS A 122 -7.93 12.77 -14.54
CA LYS A 122 -8.03 14.22 -14.49
C LYS A 122 -7.50 14.83 -13.19
N VAL A 123 -7.19 13.99 -12.20
CA VAL A 123 -6.74 14.42 -10.88
C VAL A 123 -5.27 14.13 -10.71
N LEU A 124 -4.46 15.16 -10.47
CA LEU A 124 -3.07 14.98 -10.13
C LEU A 124 -2.90 14.47 -8.69
N PRO A 125 -1.85 13.68 -8.41
CA PRO A 125 -1.48 13.34 -7.04
C PRO A 125 -1.34 14.57 -6.15
N SER A 126 -1.66 14.45 -4.88
CA SER A 126 -1.49 15.55 -3.92
C SER A 126 -0.02 15.98 -3.83
N LEU A 127 0.24 17.21 -3.35
CA LEU A 127 1.61 17.72 -3.21
C LEU A 127 2.51 16.82 -2.36
N GLU A 128 1.94 16.12 -1.39
CA GLU A 128 2.73 15.18 -0.58
C GLU A 128 3.08 13.92 -1.38
N LEU A 129 2.14 13.37 -2.14
CA LEU A 129 2.40 12.21 -3.01
C LEU A 129 3.44 12.52 -4.08
N GLN A 130 3.41 13.73 -4.65
CA GLN A 130 4.41 14.18 -5.62
C GLN A 130 5.84 14.22 -5.02
N LYS A 131 5.98 14.57 -3.73
CA LYS A 131 7.28 14.56 -3.03
C LYS A 131 7.85 13.16 -2.84
N TRP A 132 7.02 12.11 -2.90
CA TRP A 132 7.50 10.73 -2.80
C TRP A 132 8.17 10.24 -4.08
N GLY A 133 8.09 11.03 -5.15
CA GLY A 133 8.68 10.74 -6.45
C GLY A 133 7.77 9.94 -7.36
N GLU A 134 8.19 9.85 -8.61
CA GLU A 134 7.54 9.02 -9.61
C GLU A 134 7.97 7.56 -9.47
N PHE A 135 7.09 6.64 -9.81
CA PHE A 135 7.40 5.22 -9.87
C PHE A 135 6.66 4.55 -11.02
N ARG A 136 7.25 3.47 -11.50
CA ARG A 136 6.61 2.59 -12.46
C ARG A 136 5.83 1.51 -11.72
N GLU A 137 4.55 1.39 -12.02
CA GLU A 137 3.68 0.34 -11.50
C GLU A 137 3.92 -1.01 -12.19
N ASP A 138 3.63 -2.09 -11.45
CA ASP A 138 3.63 -3.44 -11.99
C ASP A 138 2.37 -3.65 -12.85
N ASN A 139 2.58 -4.08 -14.09
CA ASN A 139 1.51 -4.32 -15.06
C ASN A 139 0.73 -5.63 -14.83
N LEU A 140 0.98 -6.38 -13.75
CA LEU A 140 0.24 -7.60 -13.48
C LEU A 140 -1.22 -7.28 -13.17
N PRO A 141 -2.19 -7.77 -13.96
CA PRO A 141 -3.60 -7.49 -13.73
C PRO A 141 -4.04 -7.97 -12.33
N ILE A 142 -4.83 -7.15 -11.64
CA ILE A 142 -5.33 -7.45 -10.28
C ILE A 142 -6.10 -8.77 -10.24
N ILE A 143 -6.83 -9.09 -11.29
CA ILE A 143 -7.53 -10.39 -11.39
C ILE A 143 -6.54 -11.57 -11.32
N LYS A 144 -5.35 -11.44 -11.91
CA LYS A 144 -4.31 -12.47 -11.83
C LYS A 144 -3.73 -12.60 -10.42
N ILE A 145 -3.61 -11.49 -9.71
CA ILE A 145 -3.19 -11.50 -8.31
C ILE A 145 -4.24 -12.25 -7.46
N ALA A 146 -5.52 -11.98 -7.68
CA ALA A 146 -6.62 -12.67 -7.00
C ALA A 146 -6.64 -14.17 -7.29
N GLU A 147 -6.46 -14.58 -8.55
CA GLU A 147 -6.38 -16.00 -8.96
C GLU A 147 -5.21 -16.74 -8.27
N LEU A 148 -4.09 -16.05 -8.04
CA LEU A 148 -2.91 -16.62 -7.40
C LEU A 148 -2.98 -16.61 -5.86
N GLY A 149 -3.95 -15.91 -5.27
CA GLY A 149 -4.10 -15.76 -3.82
C GLY A 149 -4.05 -17.08 -3.05
N PRO A 150 -4.84 -18.12 -3.42
CA PRO A 150 -4.82 -19.39 -2.71
C PRO A 150 -3.45 -20.12 -2.78
N LEU A 151 -2.71 -19.97 -3.88
CA LEU A 151 -1.38 -20.54 -4.01
C LEU A 151 -0.37 -19.75 -3.19
N SER A 152 -0.46 -18.44 -3.17
CA SER A 152 0.38 -17.56 -2.37
C SER A 152 0.22 -17.86 -0.88
N GLN A 153 -1.00 -18.04 -0.39
CA GLN A 153 -1.25 -18.41 1.01
C GLN A 153 -0.57 -19.73 1.38
N LYS A 154 -0.67 -20.74 0.53
CA LYS A 154 0.01 -22.03 0.76
C LYS A 154 1.53 -21.90 0.83
N ILE A 155 2.12 -20.97 0.06
CA ILE A 155 3.56 -20.69 0.11
C ILE A 155 3.90 -20.00 1.43
N ILE A 156 3.14 -18.97 1.81
CA ILE A 156 3.31 -18.24 3.08
C ILE A 156 3.31 -19.21 4.27
N ASP A 157 2.30 -20.07 4.34
CA ASP A 157 2.17 -21.08 5.41
C ASP A 157 3.36 -22.05 5.46
N ARG A 158 3.85 -22.49 4.29
CA ARG A 158 4.99 -23.42 4.21
C ARG A 158 6.30 -22.82 4.65
N VAL A 159 6.53 -21.55 4.34
CA VAL A 159 7.81 -20.89 4.68
C VAL A 159 7.79 -20.27 6.07
N GLY A 160 6.65 -20.26 6.74
CA GLY A 160 6.50 -19.73 8.09
C GLY A 160 6.54 -18.22 8.17
N TRP A 161 6.05 -17.57 7.13
CA TRP A 161 5.98 -16.10 7.07
C TRP A 161 4.82 -15.56 7.91
#